data_dd22b9b963b0873f51cd9d678e7e5a9b
#
_entry.id   dd22b9b963b0873f51cd9d678e7e5a9b
#
_cell.length_a   1.000
_cell.length_b   1.000
_cell.length_c   1.000
_cell.angle_alpha   90.00
_cell.angle_beta   90.00
_cell.angle_gamma   90.00
#
_symmetry.space_group_name_H-M   'P 1'
#
loop_
_entity.id
_entity.type
_entity.pdbx_description
1 polymer ?
#
loop_
_entity_poly.entity_id
_entity_poly.type
_entity_poly.pdbx_seq_one_letter_code
_entity_poly.pdbx_strand_id
1 'polypeptide(L)'
;MEVIKTAIDGVLIFEPKVFGDKRGYFFESFSQRKFDQKVAPILGHTINFVQDNESMSSYGVMRGLHFQRPPYTQSKLVRCVKGSVLDVAVDIRKGSPTYGKHVAVELTEDNHRQFFVPRGFAHGFAVLSETAVFQYKCDEFYHPEVDGGISILDDSLGIDWRIPTDKANLSDKDTKHALLKDFDSPFDINVSLY
;
A
#
# COMPACT_ATOMS: atom_id res chain seq x y z
N MET A 1 0.70 -17.25 9.66
CA MET A 1 0.23 -16.10 8.86
C MET A 1 -1.20 -16.35 8.44
N GLU A 2 -2.11 -15.49 8.83
CA GLU A 2 -3.51 -15.46 8.41
C GLU A 2 -3.63 -14.44 7.26
N VAL A 3 -4.56 -14.68 6.32
CA VAL A 3 -4.86 -13.75 5.22
C VAL A 3 -6.31 -13.32 5.36
N ILE A 4 -6.52 -12.02 5.49
CA ILE A 4 -7.82 -11.39 5.66
C ILE A 4 -8.17 -10.66 4.37
N LYS A 5 -9.30 -11.01 3.77
CA LYS A 5 -9.88 -10.30 2.63
C LYS A 5 -10.48 -8.98 3.10
N THR A 6 -10.33 -7.95 2.31
CA THR A 6 -10.92 -6.63 2.57
C THR A 6 -12.21 -6.44 1.78
N ALA A 7 -12.81 -5.26 1.88
CA ALA A 7 -14.00 -4.88 1.11
C ALA A 7 -13.74 -4.71 -0.40
N ILE A 8 -12.47 -4.65 -0.82
CA ILE A 8 -12.08 -4.51 -2.23
C ILE A 8 -11.26 -5.74 -2.63
N ASP A 9 -11.73 -6.44 -3.66
CA ASP A 9 -11.11 -7.66 -4.14
C ASP A 9 -9.64 -7.45 -4.54
N GLY A 10 -8.80 -8.38 -4.10
CA GLY A 10 -7.36 -8.37 -4.34
C GLY A 10 -6.56 -7.61 -3.27
N VAL A 11 -7.17 -6.70 -2.53
CA VAL A 11 -6.52 -6.01 -1.40
C VAL A 11 -6.60 -6.88 -0.16
N LEU A 12 -5.44 -7.22 0.43
CA LEU A 12 -5.35 -8.23 1.49
C LEU A 12 -4.56 -7.71 2.70
N ILE A 13 -4.97 -8.15 3.89
CA ILE A 13 -4.24 -7.93 5.13
C ILE A 13 -3.66 -9.26 5.59
N PHE A 14 -2.41 -9.23 6.06
CA PHE A 14 -1.72 -10.39 6.62
C PHE A 14 -1.47 -10.19 8.11
N GLU A 15 -1.88 -11.16 8.90
CA GLU A 15 -1.53 -11.23 10.31
C GLU A 15 -0.51 -12.36 10.53
N PRO A 16 0.75 -12.02 10.87
CA PRO A 16 1.77 -13.01 11.11
C PRO A 16 1.53 -13.72 12.44
N LYS A 17 2.01 -14.95 12.54
CA LYS A 17 2.12 -15.62 13.85
C LYS A 17 3.42 -15.17 14.51
N VAL A 18 3.30 -14.41 15.58
CA VAL A 18 4.43 -13.90 16.36
C VAL A 18 4.68 -14.83 17.56
N PHE A 19 5.95 -15.16 17.79
CA PHE A 19 6.41 -15.96 18.92
C PHE A 19 7.24 -15.05 19.82
N GLY A 20 6.84 -14.93 21.09
CA GLY A 20 7.52 -14.07 22.07
C GLY A 20 7.99 -14.84 23.29
N ASP A 21 9.14 -14.41 23.85
CA ASP A 21 9.65 -14.84 25.15
C ASP A 21 10.39 -13.69 25.85
N LYS A 22 11.06 -13.96 26.99
CA LYS A 22 11.80 -12.94 27.76
C LYS A 22 12.94 -12.26 27.00
N ARG A 23 13.34 -12.75 25.82
CA ARG A 23 14.39 -12.17 24.96
C ARG A 23 13.85 -11.23 23.92
N GLY A 24 12.50 -11.23 23.66
CA GLY A 24 11.83 -10.47 22.64
C GLY A 24 10.90 -11.34 21.80
N TYR A 25 10.79 -11.08 20.51
CA TYR A 25 9.90 -11.82 19.61
C TYR A 25 10.62 -12.31 18.35
N PHE A 26 10.00 -13.31 17.73
CA PHE A 26 10.38 -13.82 16.41
C PHE A 26 9.12 -14.10 15.59
N PHE A 27 9.15 -13.73 14.33
CA PHE A 27 8.17 -14.19 13.35
C PHE A 27 8.79 -14.25 11.96
N GLU A 28 8.24 -15.10 11.10
CA GLU A 28 8.58 -15.13 9.69
C GLU A 28 7.87 -13.96 9.00
N SER A 29 8.61 -12.91 8.66
CA SER A 29 8.05 -11.70 8.06
C SER A 29 7.67 -11.90 6.59
N PHE A 30 8.31 -12.83 5.88
CA PHE A 30 7.98 -13.19 4.51
C PHE A 30 8.47 -14.59 4.15
N SER A 31 7.69 -15.31 3.38
CA SER A 31 8.06 -16.55 2.71
C SER A 31 7.32 -16.62 1.38
N GLN A 32 8.04 -16.59 0.27
CA GLN A 32 7.44 -16.66 -1.07
C GLN A 32 6.52 -17.87 -1.21
N ARG A 33 7.00 -19.04 -0.77
CA ARG A 33 6.21 -20.29 -0.82
C ARG A 33 4.86 -20.17 -0.08
N LYS A 34 4.87 -19.60 1.14
CA LYS A 34 3.64 -19.45 1.95
C LYS A 34 2.74 -18.34 1.40
N PHE A 35 3.33 -17.31 0.84
CA PHE A 35 2.60 -16.25 0.15
C PHE A 35 1.85 -16.84 -1.04
N ASP A 36 2.53 -17.56 -1.93
CA ASP A 36 1.92 -18.18 -3.11
C ASP A 36 0.81 -19.16 -2.73
N GLN A 37 1.04 -20.03 -1.73
CA GLN A 37 0.05 -21.00 -1.26
C GLN A 37 -1.26 -20.35 -0.78
N LYS A 38 -1.18 -19.14 -0.22
CA LYS A 38 -2.35 -18.45 0.35
C LYS A 38 -2.96 -17.41 -0.56
N VAL A 39 -2.15 -16.75 -1.38
CA VAL A 39 -2.56 -15.61 -2.19
C VAL A 39 -2.91 -16.01 -3.62
N ALA A 40 -2.16 -16.92 -4.25
CA ALA A 40 -2.46 -17.34 -5.61
C ALA A 40 -3.88 -17.91 -5.80
N PRO A 41 -4.47 -18.68 -4.87
CA PRO A 41 -5.86 -19.10 -4.96
C PRO A 41 -6.86 -17.95 -4.89
N ILE A 42 -6.50 -16.81 -4.30
CA ILE A 42 -7.38 -15.64 -4.19
C ILE A 42 -7.28 -14.79 -5.45
N LEU A 43 -6.05 -14.57 -5.95
CA LEU A 43 -5.79 -13.68 -7.08
C LEU A 43 -5.91 -14.38 -8.44
N GLY A 44 -5.80 -15.72 -8.49
CA GLY A 44 -5.75 -16.50 -9.72
C GLY A 44 -4.37 -16.57 -10.39
N HIS A 45 -3.33 -15.97 -9.77
CA HIS A 45 -1.95 -15.96 -10.26
C HIS A 45 -0.95 -15.81 -9.10
N THR A 46 0.33 -16.04 -9.36
CA THR A 46 1.42 -15.84 -8.40
C THR A 46 2.00 -14.44 -8.51
N ILE A 47 2.57 -13.95 -7.42
CA ILE A 47 3.30 -12.68 -7.33
C ILE A 47 4.73 -12.99 -6.93
N ASN A 48 5.72 -12.49 -7.68
CA ASN A 48 7.13 -12.65 -7.36
C ASN A 48 7.75 -11.30 -7.00
N PHE A 49 8.13 -11.12 -5.74
CA PHE A 49 8.75 -9.87 -5.29
C PHE A 49 10.24 -9.82 -5.67
N VAL A 50 10.65 -8.69 -6.24
CA VAL A 50 12.00 -8.49 -6.82
C VAL A 50 12.77 -7.33 -6.21
N GLN A 51 12.10 -6.47 -5.43
CA GLN A 51 12.72 -5.29 -4.83
C GLN A 51 12.16 -5.03 -3.44
N ASP A 52 13.04 -4.71 -2.49
CA ASP A 52 12.69 -4.22 -1.14
C ASP A 52 13.09 -2.76 -0.99
N ASN A 53 12.22 -1.98 -0.34
CA ASN A 53 12.48 -0.59 -0.01
C ASN A 53 12.20 -0.34 1.47
N GLU A 54 12.92 0.61 2.05
CA GLU A 54 12.70 1.09 3.41
C GLU A 54 12.76 2.61 3.44
N SER A 55 11.89 3.22 4.24
CA SER A 55 11.90 4.65 4.51
C SER A 55 11.66 4.92 5.99
N MET A 56 12.24 6.03 6.48
CA MET A 56 11.91 6.60 7.78
C MET A 56 11.25 7.95 7.58
N SER A 57 10.23 8.23 8.37
CA SER A 57 9.50 9.50 8.30
C SER A 57 9.00 9.91 9.69
N SER A 58 8.87 11.22 9.92
CA SER A 58 8.34 11.80 11.15
C SER A 58 6.82 11.95 11.11
N TYR A 59 6.22 12.23 12.27
CA TYR A 59 4.78 12.49 12.42
C TYR A 59 4.27 13.50 11.39
N GLY A 60 3.11 13.19 10.82
CA GLY A 60 2.43 14.05 9.86
C GLY A 60 2.96 13.92 8.43
N VAL A 61 4.08 13.23 8.19
CA VAL A 61 4.53 12.94 6.81
C VAL A 61 3.48 12.06 6.14
N MET A 62 3.06 12.49 4.95
CA MET A 62 2.16 11.75 4.08
C MET A 62 2.86 11.52 2.75
N ARG A 63 2.84 10.29 2.25
CA ARG A 63 3.43 9.90 0.96
C ARG A 63 2.38 9.21 0.10
N GLY A 64 2.18 9.69 -1.10
CA GLY A 64 1.22 9.10 -2.02
C GLY A 64 0.34 10.11 -2.74
N LEU A 65 -0.72 9.67 -3.35
CA LEU A 65 -1.06 8.27 -3.64
C LEU A 65 -0.36 7.85 -4.93
N HIS A 66 0.59 6.94 -4.85
CA HIS A 66 1.49 6.61 -5.97
C HIS A 66 1.14 5.28 -6.66
N PHE A 67 1.54 5.19 -7.93
CA PHE A 67 1.52 3.98 -8.75
C PHE A 67 2.58 4.07 -9.85
N GLN A 68 2.92 2.95 -10.48
CA GLN A 68 3.64 2.93 -11.75
C GLN A 68 2.68 2.57 -12.89
N ARG A 69 2.81 3.26 -14.03
CA ARG A 69 1.98 3.01 -15.22
C ARG A 69 2.42 1.73 -15.93
N PRO A 70 1.49 1.10 -16.69
CA PRO A 70 1.88 0.02 -17.59
C PRO A 70 3.02 0.43 -18.54
N PRO A 71 3.94 -0.48 -18.93
CA PRO A 71 3.93 -1.91 -18.58
C PRO A 71 4.57 -2.25 -17.22
N TYR A 72 5.14 -1.29 -16.49
CA TYR A 72 5.92 -1.50 -15.27
C TYR A 72 5.09 -1.31 -13.99
N THR A 73 3.85 -1.78 -14.01
CA THR A 73 2.95 -1.72 -12.84
C THR A 73 3.51 -2.51 -11.67
N GLN A 74 3.27 -2.03 -10.44
CA GLN A 74 3.75 -2.69 -9.22
C GLN A 74 2.61 -3.08 -8.31
N SER A 75 2.62 -4.32 -7.79
CA SER A 75 2.00 -4.64 -6.52
C SER A 75 3.00 -4.49 -5.36
N LYS A 76 2.48 -4.24 -4.18
CA LYS A 76 3.31 -3.97 -3.00
C LYS A 76 2.83 -4.80 -1.80
N LEU A 77 3.79 -5.31 -1.03
CA LEU A 77 3.52 -5.89 0.29
C LEU A 77 4.25 -5.04 1.33
N VAL A 78 3.48 -4.31 2.13
CA VAL A 78 4.00 -3.26 3.01
C VAL A 78 3.83 -3.59 4.48
N ARG A 79 4.68 -3.04 5.34
CA ARG A 79 4.57 -3.11 6.80
C ARG A 79 5.22 -1.92 7.49
N CYS A 80 4.76 -1.61 8.70
CA CYS A 80 5.44 -0.69 9.61
C CYS A 80 6.37 -1.51 10.53
N VAL A 81 7.67 -1.22 10.49
CA VAL A 81 8.69 -1.93 11.29
C VAL A 81 8.86 -1.26 12.65
N LYS A 82 8.72 0.06 12.69
CA LYS A 82 8.77 0.89 13.91
C LYS A 82 7.71 1.98 13.84
N GLY A 83 7.06 2.26 14.95
CA GLY A 83 6.01 3.26 15.04
C GLY A 83 4.69 2.79 14.44
N SER A 84 3.91 3.72 13.89
CA SER A 84 2.59 3.46 13.31
C SER A 84 2.30 4.34 12.11
N VAL A 85 1.59 3.77 11.13
CA VAL A 85 1.10 4.47 9.94
C VAL A 85 -0.34 4.10 9.66
N LEU A 86 -1.10 5.00 9.05
CA LEU A 86 -2.32 4.66 8.32
C LEU A 86 -1.92 4.42 6.86
N ASP A 87 -2.08 3.20 6.39
CA ASP A 87 -1.77 2.80 5.02
C ASP A 87 -3.06 2.67 4.20
N VAL A 88 -3.05 3.17 2.96
CA VAL A 88 -4.24 3.30 2.14
C VAL A 88 -3.99 2.83 0.72
N ALA A 89 -4.90 2.01 0.21
CA ALA A 89 -4.98 1.60 -1.19
C ALA A 89 -6.30 2.08 -1.81
N VAL A 90 -6.22 2.81 -2.92
CA VAL A 90 -7.37 3.32 -3.68
C VAL A 90 -7.48 2.59 -5.00
N ASP A 91 -8.64 2.03 -5.31
CA ASP A 91 -8.90 1.41 -6.61
C ASP A 91 -9.01 2.48 -7.71
N ILE A 92 -8.09 2.43 -8.67
CA ILE A 92 -8.06 3.36 -9.80
C ILE A 92 -8.23 2.65 -11.15
N ARG A 93 -8.79 1.43 -11.17
CA ARG A 93 -9.06 0.67 -12.40
C ARG A 93 -10.38 1.12 -13.01
N LYS A 94 -10.35 1.66 -14.22
CA LYS A 94 -11.57 2.01 -14.99
C LYS A 94 -12.47 0.78 -15.13
N GLY A 95 -13.77 0.99 -15.00
CA GLY A 95 -14.77 -0.09 -15.07
C GLY A 95 -14.88 -0.94 -13.79
N SER A 96 -14.03 -0.71 -12.79
CA SER A 96 -14.17 -1.40 -11.50
C SER A 96 -15.42 -0.92 -10.75
N PRO A 97 -16.19 -1.82 -10.12
CA PRO A 97 -17.32 -1.45 -9.25
C PRO A 97 -16.86 -0.69 -7.99
N THR A 98 -15.56 -0.75 -7.68
CA THR A 98 -14.94 -0.07 -6.55
C THR A 98 -14.01 1.07 -6.96
N TYR A 99 -14.10 1.56 -8.22
CA TYR A 99 -13.34 2.72 -8.67
C TYR A 99 -13.51 3.91 -7.72
N GLY A 100 -12.39 4.50 -7.27
CA GLY A 100 -12.37 5.59 -6.30
C GLY A 100 -12.66 5.19 -4.86
N LYS A 101 -12.97 3.92 -4.57
CA LYS A 101 -13.08 3.42 -3.20
C LYS A 101 -11.71 3.05 -2.67
N HIS A 102 -11.58 3.07 -1.34
CA HIS A 102 -10.31 2.76 -0.69
C HIS A 102 -10.45 1.74 0.44
N VAL A 103 -9.33 1.13 0.78
CA VAL A 103 -9.12 0.38 2.02
C VAL A 103 -8.04 1.10 2.81
N ALA A 104 -8.31 1.39 4.08
CA ALA A 104 -7.36 2.00 5.01
C ALA A 104 -7.07 1.03 6.17
N VAL A 105 -5.80 0.83 6.48
CA VAL A 105 -5.35 -0.11 7.52
C VAL A 105 -4.28 0.54 8.38
N GLU A 106 -4.43 0.47 9.69
CA GLU A 106 -3.36 0.86 10.61
C GLU A 106 -2.33 -0.26 10.73
N LEU A 107 -1.08 0.05 10.35
CA LEU A 107 0.07 -0.82 10.47
C LEU A 107 0.98 -0.29 11.56
N THR A 108 1.36 -1.15 12.52
CA THR A 108 2.19 -0.75 13.66
C THR A 108 3.29 -1.76 13.93
N GLU A 109 4.31 -1.34 14.66
CA GLU A 109 5.36 -2.23 15.17
C GLU A 109 4.82 -3.31 16.10
N ASP A 110 3.66 -3.07 16.76
CA ASP A 110 3.05 -4.02 17.71
C ASP A 110 2.14 -5.03 17.02
N ASN A 111 1.36 -4.61 16.01
CA ASN A 111 0.44 -5.53 15.34
C ASN A 111 1.13 -6.38 14.27
N HIS A 112 2.31 -5.99 13.81
CA HIS A 112 3.11 -6.65 12.77
C HIS A 112 2.33 -6.96 11.48
N ARG A 113 1.16 -6.35 11.29
CA ARG A 113 0.34 -6.53 10.09
C ARG A 113 1.10 -6.13 8.85
N GLN A 114 0.78 -6.82 7.77
CA GLN A 114 1.24 -6.45 6.44
C GLN A 114 0.01 -6.21 5.56
N PHE A 115 0.18 -5.33 4.59
CA PHE A 115 -0.89 -4.95 3.68
C PHE A 115 -0.45 -5.18 2.24
N PHE A 116 -1.23 -5.93 1.48
CA PHE A 116 -0.98 -6.17 0.07
C PHE A 116 -1.86 -5.27 -0.78
N VAL A 117 -1.20 -4.48 -1.60
CA VAL A 117 -1.80 -3.56 -2.56
C VAL A 117 -1.53 -4.12 -3.97
N PRO A 118 -2.55 -4.58 -4.70
CA PRO A 118 -2.36 -5.14 -6.04
C PRO A 118 -2.05 -4.06 -7.09
N ARG A 119 -1.63 -4.49 -8.27
CA ARG A 119 -1.48 -3.62 -9.44
C ARG A 119 -2.83 -2.97 -9.79
N GLY A 120 -2.81 -1.73 -10.31
CA GLY A 120 -4.02 -0.98 -10.62
C GLY A 120 -4.62 -0.21 -9.44
N PHE A 121 -3.87 -0.09 -8.35
CA PHE A 121 -4.22 0.71 -7.18
C PHE A 121 -3.23 1.86 -6.99
N ALA A 122 -3.74 3.00 -6.50
CA ALA A 122 -2.90 4.07 -5.96
C ALA A 122 -2.68 3.83 -4.47
N HIS A 123 -1.44 3.99 -4.01
CA HIS A 123 -1.01 3.62 -2.67
C HIS A 123 -0.33 4.79 -1.96
N GLY A 124 -0.62 4.94 -0.68
CA GLY A 124 0.03 5.93 0.16
C GLY A 124 -0.18 5.67 1.64
N PHE A 125 0.54 6.42 2.46
CA PHE A 125 0.42 6.31 3.91
C PHE A 125 0.61 7.66 4.62
N ALA A 126 0.11 7.73 5.85
CA ALA A 126 0.33 8.84 6.77
C ALA A 126 0.98 8.32 8.06
N VAL A 127 1.98 9.03 8.58
CA VAL A 127 2.70 8.69 9.80
C VAL A 127 1.95 9.19 11.02
N LEU A 128 1.54 8.27 11.90
CA LEU A 128 0.73 8.54 13.09
C LEU A 128 1.55 8.64 14.38
N SER A 129 2.75 8.06 14.42
CA SER A 129 3.68 8.11 15.55
C SER A 129 4.72 9.21 15.37
N GLU A 130 5.52 9.50 16.40
CA GLU A 130 6.63 10.48 16.34
C GLU A 130 7.56 10.20 15.17
N THR A 131 7.90 8.92 14.97
CA THR A 131 8.64 8.42 13.80
C THR A 131 8.07 7.08 13.37
N ALA A 132 8.12 6.76 12.07
CA ALA A 132 7.82 5.45 11.55
C ALA A 132 8.91 4.97 10.59
N VAL A 133 9.28 3.69 10.70
CA VAL A 133 10.08 2.97 9.71
C VAL A 133 9.14 2.08 8.92
N PHE A 134 9.06 2.33 7.63
CA PHE A 134 8.13 1.68 6.71
C PHE A 134 8.90 0.91 5.66
N GLN A 135 8.59 -0.38 5.52
CA GLN A 135 9.25 -1.30 4.62
C GLN A 135 8.24 -1.93 3.67
N TYR A 136 8.62 -2.10 2.39
CA TYR A 136 7.76 -2.75 1.42
C TYR A 136 8.52 -3.48 0.33
N LYS A 137 7.91 -4.57 -0.13
CA LYS A 137 8.33 -5.37 -1.29
C LYS A 137 7.53 -4.93 -2.51
N CYS A 138 8.18 -4.93 -3.67
CA CYS A 138 7.57 -4.69 -4.98
C CYS A 138 7.79 -5.88 -5.91
N ASP A 139 6.81 -6.19 -6.75
CA ASP A 139 6.87 -7.25 -7.76
C ASP A 139 7.38 -6.77 -9.13
N GLU A 140 7.76 -5.51 -9.23
CA GLU A 140 8.44 -4.91 -10.38
C GLU A 140 9.48 -3.90 -9.87
N PHE A 141 10.53 -3.66 -10.65
CA PHE A 141 11.53 -2.65 -10.33
C PHE A 141 10.97 -1.23 -10.40
N TYR A 142 11.67 -0.30 -9.73
CA TYR A 142 11.30 1.11 -9.81
C TYR A 142 11.67 1.71 -11.15
N HIS A 143 10.69 2.31 -11.81
CA HIS A 143 10.79 2.98 -13.10
C HIS A 143 10.35 4.44 -12.96
N PRO A 144 11.27 5.40 -12.73
CA PRO A 144 10.92 6.79 -12.49
C PRO A 144 10.17 7.46 -13.67
N GLU A 145 10.39 7.00 -14.89
CA GLU A 145 9.76 7.53 -16.11
C GLU A 145 8.26 7.22 -16.23
N VAL A 146 7.78 6.22 -15.49
CA VAL A 146 6.35 5.85 -15.47
C VAL A 146 5.71 6.05 -14.09
N ASP A 147 6.44 6.65 -13.16
CA ASP A 147 5.91 6.98 -11.85
C ASP A 147 4.78 8.01 -11.95
N GLY A 148 3.70 7.77 -11.24
CA GLY A 148 2.51 8.60 -11.24
C GLY A 148 1.81 8.62 -9.90
N GLY A 149 0.76 9.44 -9.81
CA GLY A 149 -0.03 9.53 -8.60
C GLY A 149 -1.35 10.27 -8.82
N ILE A 150 -2.22 10.17 -7.82
CA ILE A 150 -3.39 11.04 -7.63
C ILE A 150 -3.23 11.80 -6.33
N SER A 151 -3.93 12.92 -6.19
CA SER A 151 -3.82 13.77 -5.01
C SER A 151 -4.22 13.03 -3.74
N ILE A 152 -3.30 12.96 -2.79
CA ILE A 152 -3.55 12.43 -1.44
C ILE A 152 -4.49 13.34 -0.62
N LEU A 153 -4.64 14.60 -1.05
CA LEU A 153 -5.52 15.60 -0.45
C LEU A 153 -6.89 15.69 -1.15
N ASP A 154 -7.25 14.71 -1.97
CA ASP A 154 -8.54 14.69 -2.65
C ASP A 154 -9.65 14.29 -1.67
N ASP A 155 -10.42 15.27 -1.22
CA ASP A 155 -11.54 15.07 -0.29
C ASP A 155 -12.62 14.13 -0.86
N SER A 156 -12.75 14.02 -2.18
CA SER A 156 -13.73 13.14 -2.81
C SER A 156 -13.46 11.66 -2.56
N LEU A 157 -12.23 11.31 -2.19
CA LEU A 157 -11.85 9.94 -1.79
C LEU A 157 -12.38 9.56 -0.39
N GLY A 158 -12.77 10.55 0.45
CA GLY A 158 -13.31 10.32 1.77
C GLY A 158 -12.36 9.63 2.75
N ILE A 159 -11.06 9.80 2.57
CA ILE A 159 -10.04 9.17 3.42
C ILE A 159 -9.84 10.00 4.69
N ASP A 160 -10.10 9.43 5.85
CA ASP A 160 -9.69 10.01 7.13
C ASP A 160 -8.23 9.66 7.42
N TRP A 161 -7.33 10.56 7.09
CA TRP A 161 -5.88 10.38 7.29
C TRP A 161 -5.46 10.47 8.76
N ARG A 162 -6.34 10.91 9.66
CA ARG A 162 -6.05 11.11 11.09
C ARG A 162 -4.90 12.09 11.37
N ILE A 163 -4.52 12.90 10.40
CA ILE A 163 -3.52 13.95 10.52
C ILE A 163 -4.23 15.30 10.39
N PRO A 164 -4.11 16.20 11.38
CA PRO A 164 -4.59 17.57 11.23
C PRO A 164 -3.95 18.25 10.02
N THR A 165 -4.74 19.03 9.28
CA THR A 165 -4.28 19.65 8.02
C THR A 165 -3.04 20.53 8.20
N ASP A 166 -2.93 21.20 9.36
CA ASP A 166 -1.78 22.05 9.71
C ASP A 166 -0.51 21.23 10.07
N LYS A 167 -0.63 19.92 10.22
CA LYS A 167 0.46 18.98 10.51
C LYS A 167 0.86 18.12 9.32
N ALA A 168 0.06 18.15 8.25
CA ALA A 168 0.35 17.37 7.05
C ALA A 168 1.64 17.87 6.39
N ASN A 169 2.57 16.93 6.14
CA ASN A 169 3.87 17.20 5.51
C ASN A 169 4.00 16.34 4.25
N LEU A 170 3.92 17.00 3.10
CA LEU A 170 3.98 16.37 1.78
C LEU A 170 5.24 16.82 1.02
N SER A 171 5.71 15.99 0.10
CA SER A 171 6.70 16.41 -0.88
C SER A 171 6.10 17.37 -1.91
N ASP A 172 6.93 18.22 -2.53
CA ASP A 172 6.51 19.09 -3.63
C ASP A 172 5.87 18.31 -4.78
N LYS A 173 6.29 17.08 -5.00
CA LYS A 173 5.73 16.19 -6.01
C LYS A 173 4.31 15.79 -5.67
N ASP A 174 4.06 15.37 -4.43
CA ASP A 174 2.77 14.87 -3.98
C ASP A 174 1.69 15.97 -3.96
N THR A 175 2.08 17.23 -3.79
CA THR A 175 1.16 18.38 -3.87
C THR A 175 0.68 18.70 -5.29
N LYS A 176 1.30 18.14 -6.33
CA LYS A 176 1.03 18.46 -7.75
C LYS A 176 0.20 17.42 -8.47
N HIS A 177 -0.15 16.32 -7.81
CA HIS A 177 -0.98 15.28 -8.42
C HIS A 177 -2.42 15.76 -8.65
N ALA A 178 -3.02 15.29 -9.74
CA ALA A 178 -4.41 15.61 -10.10
C ALA A 178 -5.39 15.00 -9.11
N LEU A 179 -6.55 15.62 -8.95
CA LEU A 179 -7.69 15.02 -8.26
C LEU A 179 -8.22 13.83 -9.07
N LEU A 180 -8.89 12.88 -8.41
CA LEU A 180 -9.45 11.69 -9.07
C LEU A 180 -10.36 12.05 -10.25
N LYS A 181 -11.18 13.11 -10.11
CA LYS A 181 -12.10 13.57 -11.16
C LYS A 181 -11.40 14.07 -12.44
N ASP A 182 -10.16 14.53 -12.31
CA ASP A 182 -9.34 15.09 -13.40
C ASP A 182 -8.27 14.08 -13.89
N PHE A 183 -8.28 12.88 -13.30
CA PHE A 183 -7.29 11.83 -13.55
C PHE A 183 -7.81 10.84 -14.60
N ASP A 184 -7.07 10.71 -15.70
CA ASP A 184 -7.31 9.66 -16.68
C ASP A 184 -6.49 8.41 -16.31
N SER A 185 -7.14 7.45 -15.67
CA SER A 185 -6.47 6.24 -15.20
C SER A 185 -5.90 5.42 -16.37
N PRO A 186 -4.65 4.98 -16.28
CA PRO A 186 -4.06 4.07 -17.27
C PRO A 186 -4.45 2.61 -17.04
N PHE A 187 -5.28 2.30 -16.03
CA PHE A 187 -5.68 0.95 -15.67
C PHE A 187 -7.13 0.69 -16.05
N ASP A 188 -7.41 -0.50 -16.59
CA ASP A 188 -8.75 -0.98 -16.90
C ASP A 188 -8.93 -2.37 -16.25
N ILE A 189 -10.09 -2.61 -15.62
CA ILE A 189 -10.34 -3.88 -14.91
C ILE A 189 -10.40 -5.08 -15.86
N ASN A 190 -10.66 -4.86 -17.14
CA ASN A 190 -10.74 -5.90 -18.16
C ASN A 190 -9.38 -6.23 -18.79
N VAL A 191 -8.33 -5.50 -18.42
CA VAL A 191 -6.96 -5.71 -18.94
C VAL A 191 -6.12 -6.35 -17.84
N SER A 192 -5.49 -7.50 -18.14
CA SER A 192 -4.56 -8.12 -17.21
C SER A 192 -3.36 -7.22 -16.98
N LEU A 193 -3.01 -7.03 -15.72
CA LEU A 193 -1.85 -6.25 -15.27
C LEU A 193 -0.68 -7.15 -14.83
N TYR A 194 -0.84 -8.48 -14.92
CA TYR A 194 0.14 -9.51 -14.55
C TYR A 194 0.49 -10.42 -15.70
#